data_1fe44334d7c668c73469a6b846652542
#
_entry.id   1fe44334d7c668c73469a6b846652542
#
_cell.length_a   1.000
_cell.length_b   1.000
_cell.length_c   1.000
_cell.angle_alpha   90.00
_cell.angle_beta   90.00
_cell.angle_gamma   90.00
#
_symmetry.space_group_name_H-M   'P 1'
#
loop_
_entity.id
_entity.type
_entity.pdbx_description
1 polymer ?
#
loop_
_entity_poly.entity_id
_entity_poly.type
_entity_poly.pdbx_seq_one_letter_code
_entity_poly.pdbx_strand_id
1 'polypeptide(L)'
;MARRHTSTRPARPRGPSDPDDVLLENTFVLSTWAQRNRQSLLLIGVAVAAVVAGTLYYISYRGGHLQRAALELERVQQGAAFGDTTTARAELAQYVQSFGNTPYGDEARLLLGELYLESDQADQAAAVLADAADVSEPLGLQVAVLLAKAHEEQGQLVEAERLLLRVADRAALDFLVRDALEGAARLRTLQGDLAGAVELYERIIDAIDEAAPERGIFEMRVAELRLKAEQG
;
A
#
# COMPACT_ATOMS: atom_id res chain seq x y z
N MET A 1 -29.48 96.10 -22.92
CA MET A 1 -29.25 95.16 -21.78
C MET A 1 -29.92 93.84 -22.09
N ALA A 2 -29.18 92.82 -22.54
CA ALA A 2 -29.71 91.49 -22.84
C ALA A 2 -28.92 90.46 -22.05
N ARG A 3 -29.57 89.84 -21.08
CA ARG A 3 -29.01 88.76 -20.28
C ARG A 3 -29.11 87.44 -21.07
N ARG A 4 -27.99 86.86 -21.39
CA ARG A 4 -27.92 85.45 -21.89
C ARG A 4 -28.09 84.49 -20.77
N HIS A 5 -29.12 83.69 -20.81
CA HIS A 5 -29.30 82.49 -19.96
C HIS A 5 -28.49 81.32 -20.54
N THR A 6 -27.46 80.88 -19.84
CA THR A 6 -26.75 79.64 -20.10
C THR A 6 -27.52 78.54 -19.45
N SER A 7 -28.16 77.72 -20.27
CA SER A 7 -28.81 76.44 -19.85
C SER A 7 -27.76 75.36 -19.60
N THR A 8 -27.48 75.08 -18.35
CA THR A 8 -26.71 73.87 -17.94
C THR A 8 -27.61 72.67 -18.00
N ARG A 9 -27.38 71.81 -18.99
CA ARG A 9 -28.09 70.52 -19.14
C ARG A 9 -27.54 69.55 -18.06
N PRO A 10 -28.40 68.99 -17.20
CA PRO A 10 -27.92 68.02 -16.21
C PRO A 10 -27.45 66.73 -16.92
N ALA A 11 -26.29 66.18 -16.48
CA ALA A 11 -25.76 64.96 -16.96
C ALA A 11 -26.72 63.79 -16.62
N ARG A 12 -27.10 62.98 -17.59
CA ARG A 12 -27.88 61.78 -17.41
C ARG A 12 -27.10 60.80 -16.50
N PRO A 13 -27.76 60.21 -15.50
CA PRO A 13 -27.13 59.12 -14.75
C PRO A 13 -26.85 57.94 -15.72
N ARG A 14 -25.61 57.42 -15.69
CA ARG A 14 -25.26 56.18 -16.38
C ARG A 14 -26.13 55.07 -15.82
N GLY A 15 -26.93 54.45 -16.69
CA GLY A 15 -27.64 53.22 -16.38
C GLY A 15 -26.69 52.07 -16.06
N PRO A 16 -27.19 50.96 -15.53
CA PRO A 16 -26.37 49.82 -15.22
C PRO A 16 -25.60 49.38 -16.48
N SER A 17 -24.28 49.25 -16.35
CA SER A 17 -23.39 48.81 -17.44
C SER A 17 -23.88 47.48 -17.99
N ASP A 18 -24.07 47.43 -19.32
CA ASP A 18 -24.46 46.21 -20.05
C ASP A 18 -23.43 45.09 -19.74
N PRO A 19 -23.85 43.87 -19.48
CA PRO A 19 -22.90 42.78 -19.21
C PRO A 19 -21.86 42.61 -20.33
N ASP A 20 -22.20 42.97 -21.56
CA ASP A 20 -21.29 42.94 -22.70
C ASP A 20 -20.21 44.03 -22.61
N ASP A 21 -20.51 45.22 -22.05
CA ASP A 21 -19.53 46.30 -21.87
C ASP A 21 -18.49 45.95 -20.79
N VAL A 22 -18.89 45.22 -19.72
CA VAL A 22 -17.99 44.76 -18.67
C VAL A 22 -17.04 43.67 -19.20
N LEU A 23 -17.51 42.80 -20.08
CA LEU A 23 -16.68 41.80 -20.72
C LEU A 23 -15.65 42.40 -21.67
N LEU A 24 -16.05 43.42 -22.44
CA LEU A 24 -15.17 44.13 -23.38
C LEU A 24 -14.10 44.94 -22.63
N GLU A 25 -14.47 45.63 -21.55
CA GLU A 25 -13.51 46.43 -20.74
C GLU A 25 -12.47 45.55 -20.08
N ASN A 26 -12.88 44.37 -19.53
CA ASN A 26 -11.96 43.39 -18.94
C ASN A 26 -11.03 42.74 -19.97
N THR A 27 -11.49 42.51 -21.19
CA THR A 27 -10.64 41.95 -22.28
C THR A 27 -9.58 42.96 -22.75
N PHE A 28 -9.89 44.25 -22.80
CA PHE A 28 -8.90 45.29 -23.12
C PHE A 28 -7.86 45.48 -22.03
N VAL A 29 -8.24 45.42 -20.74
CA VAL A 29 -7.31 45.50 -19.59
C VAL A 29 -6.36 44.31 -19.58
N LEU A 30 -6.90 43.09 -19.82
CA LEU A 30 -6.10 41.86 -19.90
C LEU A 30 -5.12 41.88 -21.08
N SER A 31 -5.55 42.39 -22.24
CA SER A 31 -4.70 42.42 -23.44
C SER A 31 -3.54 43.41 -23.29
N THR A 32 -3.77 44.61 -22.71
CA THR A 32 -2.72 45.59 -22.46
C THR A 32 -1.75 45.16 -21.38
N TRP A 33 -2.24 44.49 -20.33
CA TRP A 33 -1.39 43.91 -19.30
C TRP A 33 -0.53 42.76 -19.87
N ALA A 34 -1.11 41.90 -20.70
CA ALA A 34 -0.41 40.79 -21.35
C ALA A 34 0.69 41.28 -22.29
N GLN A 35 0.44 42.36 -23.07
CA GLN A 35 1.44 42.97 -23.94
C GLN A 35 2.61 43.58 -23.13
N ARG A 36 2.33 44.19 -21.99
CA ARG A 36 3.33 44.80 -21.11
C ARG A 36 4.19 43.75 -20.40
N ASN A 37 3.61 42.54 -20.10
CA ASN A 37 4.28 41.45 -19.38
C ASN A 37 4.59 40.24 -20.28
N ARG A 38 4.68 40.45 -21.61
CA ARG A 38 4.87 39.34 -22.57
C ARG A 38 6.08 38.44 -22.29
N GLN A 39 7.17 39.03 -21.78
CA GLN A 39 8.38 38.24 -21.43
C GLN A 39 8.12 37.34 -20.21
N SER A 40 7.47 37.86 -19.17
CA SER A 40 7.10 37.09 -17.99
C SER A 40 6.07 35.98 -18.33
N LEU A 41 5.08 36.30 -19.18
CA LEU A 41 4.10 35.33 -19.66
C LEU A 41 4.75 34.23 -20.51
N LEU A 42 5.72 34.55 -21.36
CA LEU A 42 6.48 33.58 -22.13
C LEU A 42 7.30 32.67 -21.20
N LEU A 43 7.97 33.23 -20.18
CA LEU A 43 8.74 32.45 -19.21
C LEU A 43 7.82 31.51 -18.40
N ILE A 44 6.67 31.99 -17.95
CA ILE A 44 5.66 31.17 -17.26
C ILE A 44 5.14 30.10 -18.19
N GLY A 45 4.81 30.42 -19.45
CA GLY A 45 4.36 29.47 -20.45
C GLY A 45 5.39 28.38 -20.72
N VAL A 46 6.67 28.73 -20.85
CA VAL A 46 7.76 27.77 -21.01
C VAL A 46 7.93 26.91 -19.77
N ALA A 47 7.85 27.50 -18.56
CA ALA A 47 7.95 26.76 -17.31
C ALA A 47 6.78 25.74 -17.15
N VAL A 48 5.54 26.16 -17.44
CA VAL A 48 4.38 25.29 -17.43
C VAL A 48 4.52 24.17 -18.46
N ALA A 49 4.93 24.51 -19.69
CA ALA A 49 5.15 23.49 -20.73
C ALA A 49 6.24 22.47 -20.34
N ALA A 50 7.32 22.92 -19.70
CA ALA A 50 8.37 22.05 -19.20
C ALA A 50 7.88 21.11 -18.09
N VAL A 51 7.06 21.62 -17.15
CA VAL A 51 6.44 20.81 -16.10
C VAL A 51 5.49 19.75 -16.70
N VAL A 52 4.63 20.17 -17.63
CA VAL A 52 3.69 19.25 -18.31
C VAL A 52 4.45 18.19 -19.10
N ALA A 53 5.46 18.58 -19.89
CA ALA A 53 6.27 17.63 -20.65
C ALA A 53 7.04 16.67 -19.73
N GLY A 54 7.62 17.18 -18.64
CA GLY A 54 8.28 16.34 -17.62
C GLY A 54 7.33 15.35 -16.95
N THR A 55 6.13 15.79 -16.62
CA THR A 55 5.08 14.95 -16.01
C THR A 55 4.63 13.84 -16.98
N LEU A 56 4.36 14.19 -18.23
CA LEU A 56 3.97 13.23 -19.28
C LEU A 56 5.09 12.23 -19.55
N TYR A 57 6.33 12.69 -19.63
CA TYR A 57 7.49 11.81 -19.77
C TYR A 57 7.62 10.85 -18.58
N TYR A 58 7.48 11.36 -17.35
CA TYR A 58 7.55 10.54 -16.13
C TYR A 58 6.44 9.47 -16.09
N ILE A 59 5.20 9.86 -16.40
CA ILE A 59 4.05 8.92 -16.44
C ILE A 59 4.29 7.85 -17.53
N SER A 60 4.73 8.23 -18.71
CA SER A 60 5.02 7.30 -19.81
C SER A 60 6.17 6.35 -19.48
N TYR A 61 7.25 6.87 -18.91
CA TYR A 61 8.40 6.06 -18.46
C TYR A 61 8.00 5.06 -17.38
N ARG A 62 7.26 5.53 -16.35
CA ARG A 62 6.79 4.67 -15.27
C ARG A 62 5.82 3.60 -15.76
N GLY A 63 4.88 3.96 -16.66
CA GLY A 63 3.95 3.00 -17.26
C GLY A 63 4.68 1.90 -18.04
N GLY A 64 5.67 2.25 -18.86
CA GLY A 64 6.47 1.28 -19.60
C GLY A 64 7.35 0.40 -18.70
N HIS A 65 7.81 0.91 -17.56
CA HIS A 65 8.54 0.13 -16.58
C HIS A 65 7.65 -0.91 -15.88
N LEU A 66 6.45 -0.50 -15.45
CA LEU A 66 5.47 -1.39 -14.82
C LEU A 66 4.99 -2.50 -15.79
N GLN A 67 4.77 -2.17 -17.04
CA GLN A 67 4.35 -3.14 -18.05
C GLN A 67 5.43 -4.20 -18.31
N ARG A 68 6.70 -3.79 -18.36
CA ARG A 68 7.83 -4.73 -18.45
C ARG A 68 7.96 -5.59 -17.19
N ALA A 69 7.78 -5.01 -16.01
CA ALA A 69 7.79 -5.75 -14.76
C ALA A 69 6.71 -6.85 -14.75
N ALA A 70 5.47 -6.54 -15.14
CA ALA A 70 4.39 -7.53 -15.20
C ALA A 70 4.71 -8.70 -16.15
N LEU A 71 5.13 -8.40 -17.38
CA LEU A 71 5.45 -9.43 -18.38
C LEU A 71 6.64 -10.30 -17.97
N GLU A 72 7.64 -9.70 -17.35
CA GLU A 72 8.83 -10.44 -16.89
C GLU A 72 8.51 -11.32 -15.69
N LEU A 73 7.64 -10.86 -14.75
CA LEU A 73 7.19 -11.70 -13.65
C LEU A 73 6.42 -12.92 -14.15
N GLU A 74 5.50 -12.72 -15.10
CA GLU A 74 4.75 -13.82 -15.71
C GLU A 74 5.69 -14.86 -16.36
N ARG A 75 6.74 -14.40 -17.06
CA ARG A 75 7.77 -15.27 -17.64
C ARG A 75 8.50 -16.08 -16.58
N VAL A 76 8.90 -15.43 -15.48
CA VAL A 76 9.62 -16.09 -14.39
C VAL A 76 8.72 -17.09 -13.68
N GLN A 77 7.45 -16.76 -13.43
CA GLN A 77 6.47 -17.67 -12.82
C GLN A 77 6.23 -18.90 -13.70
N GLN A 78 6.09 -18.73 -15.01
CA GLN A 78 5.96 -19.86 -15.93
C GLN A 78 7.22 -20.73 -15.93
N GLY A 79 8.42 -20.14 -15.90
CA GLY A 79 9.68 -20.85 -15.78
C GLY A 79 9.78 -21.63 -14.46
N ALA A 80 9.34 -21.04 -13.36
CA ALA A 80 9.32 -21.68 -12.04
C ALA A 80 8.38 -22.89 -11.97
N ALA A 81 7.24 -22.86 -12.67
CA ALA A 81 6.28 -23.94 -12.69
C ALA A 81 6.78 -25.21 -13.38
N PHE A 82 7.75 -25.09 -14.30
CA PHE A 82 8.28 -26.19 -15.11
C PHE A 82 9.79 -26.43 -14.88
N GLY A 83 10.47 -25.54 -14.18
CA GLY A 83 11.90 -25.57 -13.88
C GLY A 83 12.24 -26.22 -12.54
N ASP A 84 13.52 -26.24 -12.23
CA ASP A 84 13.97 -26.61 -10.89
C ASP A 84 13.90 -25.39 -9.93
N THR A 85 13.72 -25.65 -8.65
CA THR A 85 13.60 -24.65 -7.58
C THR A 85 14.83 -23.72 -7.51
N THR A 86 16.01 -24.22 -7.85
CA THR A 86 17.26 -23.45 -7.80
C THR A 86 17.27 -22.38 -8.89
N THR A 87 16.89 -22.76 -10.10
CA THR A 87 16.76 -21.82 -11.24
C THR A 87 15.67 -20.79 -10.95
N ALA A 88 14.51 -21.22 -10.47
CA ALA A 88 13.40 -20.34 -10.11
C ALA A 88 13.82 -19.27 -9.07
N ARG A 89 14.54 -19.67 -8.02
CA ARG A 89 15.06 -18.75 -7.01
C ARG A 89 16.03 -17.73 -7.60
N ALA A 90 16.94 -18.18 -8.47
CA ALA A 90 17.91 -17.27 -9.09
C ALA A 90 17.22 -16.23 -9.99
N GLU A 91 16.25 -16.66 -10.79
CA GLU A 91 15.47 -15.77 -11.66
C GLU A 91 14.62 -14.78 -10.85
N LEU A 92 13.92 -15.23 -9.78
CA LEU A 92 13.17 -14.35 -8.89
C LEU A 92 14.06 -13.37 -8.15
N ALA A 93 15.24 -13.80 -7.67
CA ALA A 93 16.20 -12.91 -7.03
C ALA A 93 16.69 -11.82 -7.98
N GLN A 94 17.00 -12.16 -9.24
CA GLN A 94 17.37 -11.19 -10.28
C GLN A 94 16.19 -10.25 -10.60
N TYR A 95 14.96 -10.77 -10.64
CA TYR A 95 13.77 -9.97 -10.85
C TYR A 95 13.57 -8.94 -9.74
N VAL A 96 13.68 -9.34 -8.47
CA VAL A 96 13.57 -8.44 -7.30
C VAL A 96 14.63 -7.33 -7.36
N GLN A 97 15.86 -7.62 -7.80
CA GLN A 97 16.89 -6.58 -8.01
C GLN A 97 16.50 -5.56 -9.08
N SER A 98 15.83 -5.99 -10.15
CA SER A 98 15.48 -5.14 -11.30
C SER A 98 14.17 -4.38 -11.11
N PHE A 99 13.20 -4.99 -10.46
CA PHE A 99 11.81 -4.51 -10.36
C PHE A 99 11.27 -4.43 -8.92
N GLY A 100 12.13 -4.57 -7.91
CA GLY A 100 11.75 -4.61 -6.49
C GLY A 100 10.98 -3.39 -5.98
N ASN A 101 11.09 -2.23 -6.65
CA ASN A 101 10.35 -1.01 -6.30
C ASN A 101 9.01 -0.89 -7.03
N THR A 102 8.45 -2.00 -7.50
CA THR A 102 7.14 -2.07 -8.15
C THR A 102 6.21 -2.97 -7.34
N PRO A 103 4.88 -2.85 -7.48
CA PRO A 103 3.94 -3.78 -6.85
C PRO A 103 4.20 -5.25 -7.23
N TYR A 104 4.68 -5.50 -8.44
CA TYR A 104 5.11 -6.83 -8.89
C TYR A 104 6.40 -7.31 -8.20
N GLY A 105 7.23 -6.37 -7.71
CA GLY A 105 8.40 -6.68 -6.90
C GLY A 105 8.04 -7.31 -5.56
N ASP A 106 6.96 -6.86 -4.93
CA ASP A 106 6.47 -7.41 -3.67
C ASP A 106 5.87 -8.81 -3.87
N GLU A 107 5.16 -9.05 -4.97
CA GLU A 107 4.70 -10.39 -5.36
C GLU A 107 5.90 -11.34 -5.62
N ALA A 108 6.93 -10.86 -6.31
CA ALA A 108 8.14 -11.65 -6.52
C ALA A 108 8.89 -11.96 -5.21
N ARG A 109 8.90 -11.03 -4.24
CA ARG A 109 9.46 -11.27 -2.90
C ARG A 109 8.68 -12.34 -2.14
N LEU A 110 7.34 -12.32 -2.22
CA LEU A 110 6.50 -13.36 -1.62
C LEU A 110 6.90 -14.74 -2.16
N LEU A 111 6.90 -14.91 -3.48
CA LEU A 111 7.27 -16.18 -4.14
C LEU A 111 8.70 -16.63 -3.82
N LEU A 112 9.64 -15.69 -3.82
CA LEU A 112 11.03 -15.98 -3.49
C LEU A 112 11.19 -16.39 -2.02
N GLY A 113 10.46 -15.74 -1.12
CA GLY A 113 10.43 -16.09 0.29
C GLY A 113 9.87 -17.49 0.53
N GLU A 114 8.80 -17.88 -0.17
CA GLU A 114 8.25 -19.23 -0.15
C GLU A 114 9.31 -20.26 -0.57
N LEU A 115 9.98 -20.06 -1.70
CA LEU A 115 11.00 -20.98 -2.19
C LEU A 115 12.23 -21.07 -1.25
N TYR A 116 12.56 -19.99 -0.55
CA TYR A 116 13.62 -20.04 0.46
C TYR A 116 13.20 -20.90 1.66
N LEU A 117 11.96 -20.72 2.17
CA LEU A 117 11.45 -21.52 3.29
C LEU A 117 11.30 -23.01 2.90
N GLU A 118 10.83 -23.32 1.71
CA GLU A 118 10.77 -24.70 1.20
C GLU A 118 12.16 -25.38 1.13
N SER A 119 13.21 -24.59 1.12
CA SER A 119 14.59 -25.04 1.03
C SER A 119 15.35 -24.91 2.37
N ASP A 120 14.64 -24.74 3.49
CA ASP A 120 15.22 -24.54 4.83
C ASP A 120 16.18 -23.35 4.91
N GLN A 121 15.91 -22.30 4.15
CA GLN A 121 16.75 -21.09 4.06
C GLN A 121 16.03 -19.88 4.71
N ALA A 122 15.67 -20.02 5.98
CA ALA A 122 14.89 -19.04 6.73
C ALA A 122 15.55 -17.65 6.79
N ASP A 123 16.88 -17.57 6.83
CA ASP A 123 17.60 -16.28 6.84
C ASP A 123 17.40 -15.49 5.54
N GLN A 124 17.45 -16.18 4.39
CA GLN A 124 17.24 -15.56 3.09
C GLN A 124 15.76 -15.19 2.90
N ALA A 125 14.85 -16.05 3.39
CA ALA A 125 13.41 -15.77 3.38
C ALA A 125 13.12 -14.50 4.17
N ALA A 126 13.59 -14.40 5.42
CA ALA A 126 13.39 -13.22 6.24
C ALA A 126 13.95 -11.95 5.60
N ALA A 127 15.14 -12.03 5.01
CA ALA A 127 15.78 -10.88 4.37
C ALA A 127 14.99 -10.35 3.16
N VAL A 128 14.43 -11.24 2.32
CA VAL A 128 13.68 -10.81 1.12
C VAL A 128 12.27 -10.35 1.44
N LEU A 129 11.63 -10.94 2.47
CA LEU A 129 10.25 -10.63 2.85
C LEU A 129 10.13 -9.34 3.67
N ALA A 130 11.18 -8.94 4.40
CA ALA A 130 11.12 -7.80 5.30
C ALA A 130 10.68 -6.49 4.63
N ASP A 131 11.13 -6.24 3.40
CA ASP A 131 10.82 -5.01 2.66
C ASP A 131 9.39 -4.94 2.12
N ALA A 132 8.68 -6.09 2.03
CA ALA A 132 7.33 -6.18 1.48
C ALA A 132 6.25 -6.46 2.54
N ALA A 133 6.61 -6.58 3.83
CA ALA A 133 5.71 -6.94 4.93
C ALA A 133 4.89 -5.72 5.46
N ASP A 134 4.31 -4.92 4.57
CA ASP A 134 3.42 -3.81 4.94
C ASP A 134 2.01 -4.32 5.20
N VAL A 135 1.65 -4.49 6.48
CA VAL A 135 0.33 -4.99 6.91
C VAL A 135 -0.84 -4.03 6.62
N SER A 136 -0.60 -2.88 6.01
CA SER A 136 -1.66 -1.99 5.53
C SER A 136 -2.27 -2.45 4.20
N GLU A 137 -1.58 -3.33 3.47
CA GLU A 137 -2.01 -3.86 2.18
C GLU A 137 -2.28 -5.37 2.23
N PRO A 138 -3.24 -5.88 1.45
CA PRO A 138 -3.59 -7.31 1.47
C PRO A 138 -2.41 -8.24 1.16
N LEU A 139 -1.54 -7.88 0.20
CA LEU A 139 -0.35 -8.65 -0.11
C LEU A 139 0.66 -8.62 1.04
N GLY A 140 0.84 -7.46 1.66
CA GLY A 140 1.74 -7.29 2.81
C GLY A 140 1.32 -8.11 4.03
N LEU A 141 0.01 -8.38 4.23
CA LEU A 141 -0.46 -9.32 5.25
C LEU A 141 0.03 -10.75 4.98
N GLN A 142 -0.03 -11.21 3.74
CA GLN A 142 0.48 -12.54 3.36
C GLN A 142 2.00 -12.62 3.54
N VAL A 143 2.71 -11.59 3.10
CA VAL A 143 4.17 -11.48 3.30
C VAL A 143 4.53 -11.50 4.78
N ALA A 144 3.75 -10.80 5.63
CA ALA A 144 3.99 -10.76 7.08
C ALA A 144 3.78 -12.12 7.75
N VAL A 145 2.81 -12.91 7.32
CA VAL A 145 2.62 -14.30 7.79
C VAL A 145 3.83 -15.16 7.41
N LEU A 146 4.31 -15.04 6.18
CA LEU A 146 5.46 -15.80 5.71
C LEU A 146 6.76 -15.37 6.40
N LEU A 147 6.92 -14.07 6.65
CA LEU A 147 8.03 -13.54 7.43
C LEU A 147 7.99 -14.02 8.89
N ALA A 148 6.78 -14.11 9.48
CA ALA A 148 6.63 -14.70 10.80
C ALA A 148 7.10 -16.16 10.83
N LYS A 149 6.77 -16.95 9.80
CA LYS A 149 7.26 -18.33 9.66
C LYS A 149 8.79 -18.37 9.54
N ALA A 150 9.40 -17.49 8.75
CA ALA A 150 10.85 -17.39 8.66
C ALA A 150 11.51 -17.09 10.02
N HIS A 151 10.96 -16.15 10.79
CA HIS A 151 11.44 -15.85 12.13
C HIS A 151 11.25 -17.01 13.10
N GLU A 152 10.15 -17.75 13.01
CA GLU A 152 9.93 -18.94 13.81
C GLU A 152 11.01 -20.01 13.54
N GLU A 153 11.32 -20.30 12.27
CA GLU A 153 12.36 -21.25 11.87
C GLU A 153 13.77 -20.80 12.33
N GLN A 154 14.00 -19.50 12.46
CA GLN A 154 15.21 -18.93 13.07
C GLN A 154 15.22 -19.01 14.61
N GLY A 155 14.12 -19.47 15.25
CA GLY A 155 13.96 -19.47 16.69
C GLY A 155 13.62 -18.09 17.28
N GLN A 156 13.32 -17.09 16.45
CA GLN A 156 12.96 -15.72 16.86
C GLN A 156 11.46 -15.64 17.19
N LEU A 157 11.01 -16.42 18.18
CA LEU A 157 9.61 -16.65 18.49
C LEU A 157 8.84 -15.37 18.82
N VAL A 158 9.48 -14.42 19.52
CA VAL A 158 8.86 -13.13 19.91
C VAL A 158 8.59 -12.25 18.69
N GLU A 159 9.53 -12.22 17.72
CA GLU A 159 9.37 -11.44 16.50
C GLU A 159 8.28 -12.04 15.60
N ALA A 160 8.24 -13.37 15.49
CA ALA A 160 7.21 -14.10 14.78
C ALA A 160 5.82 -13.84 15.37
N GLU A 161 5.67 -13.94 16.69
CA GLU A 161 4.42 -13.63 17.40
C GLU A 161 3.96 -12.19 17.12
N ARG A 162 4.87 -11.23 17.25
CA ARG A 162 4.56 -9.81 17.02
C ARG A 162 4.04 -9.56 15.60
N LEU A 163 4.59 -10.24 14.61
CA LEU A 163 4.11 -10.16 13.22
C LEU A 163 2.69 -10.71 13.08
N LEU A 164 2.42 -11.92 13.62
CA LEU A 164 1.12 -12.54 13.56
C LEU A 164 0.04 -11.72 14.27
N LEU A 165 0.35 -11.15 15.45
CA LEU A 165 -0.59 -10.26 16.15
C LEU A 165 -0.91 -9.01 15.32
N ARG A 166 0.07 -8.41 14.62
CA ARG A 166 -0.19 -7.28 13.71
C ARG A 166 -1.07 -7.70 12.53
N VAL A 167 -0.88 -8.91 12.00
CA VAL A 167 -1.77 -9.45 10.94
C VAL A 167 -3.18 -9.60 11.47
N ALA A 168 -3.36 -10.21 12.66
CA ALA A 168 -4.67 -10.38 13.28
C ALA A 168 -5.41 -9.05 13.52
N ASP A 169 -4.68 -8.00 13.89
CA ASP A 169 -5.25 -6.67 14.15
C ASP A 169 -5.59 -5.89 12.87
N ARG A 170 -5.05 -6.27 11.72
CA ARG A 170 -5.21 -5.53 10.45
C ARG A 170 -6.01 -6.28 9.39
N ALA A 171 -6.05 -7.60 9.47
CA ALA A 171 -6.77 -8.41 8.50
C ALA A 171 -8.28 -8.14 8.56
N ALA A 172 -8.89 -8.01 7.38
CA ALA A 172 -10.35 -7.85 7.23
C ALA A 172 -11.07 -9.19 7.05
N LEU A 173 -10.35 -10.28 6.86
CA LEU A 173 -10.89 -11.60 6.60
C LEU A 173 -10.80 -12.45 7.88
N ASP A 174 -11.93 -12.92 8.37
CA ASP A 174 -12.03 -13.65 9.64
C ASP A 174 -11.13 -14.89 9.69
N PHE A 175 -11.00 -15.61 8.57
CA PHE A 175 -10.11 -16.78 8.53
C PHE A 175 -8.63 -16.37 8.74
N LEU A 176 -8.19 -15.24 8.17
CA LEU A 176 -6.82 -14.76 8.31
C LEU A 176 -6.54 -14.25 9.73
N VAL A 177 -7.53 -13.57 10.34
CA VAL A 177 -7.48 -13.18 11.77
C VAL A 177 -7.30 -14.41 12.64
N ARG A 178 -8.14 -15.43 12.43
CA ARG A 178 -8.10 -16.69 13.18
C ARG A 178 -6.76 -17.41 13.02
N ASP A 179 -6.30 -17.59 11.79
CA ASP A 179 -5.03 -18.27 11.51
C ASP A 179 -3.83 -17.54 12.15
N ALA A 180 -3.84 -16.21 12.10
CA ALA A 180 -2.80 -15.39 12.73
C ALA A 180 -2.84 -15.48 14.27
N LEU A 181 -4.02 -15.47 14.90
CA LEU A 181 -4.17 -15.64 16.34
C LEU A 181 -3.77 -17.05 16.78
N GLU A 182 -4.14 -18.09 16.02
CA GLU A 182 -3.73 -19.48 16.30
C GLU A 182 -2.21 -19.64 16.23
N GLY A 183 -1.58 -19.09 15.19
CA GLY A 183 -0.13 -19.04 15.07
C GLY A 183 0.54 -18.35 16.25
N ALA A 184 0.04 -17.18 16.66
CA ALA A 184 0.56 -16.46 17.81
C ALA A 184 0.38 -17.22 19.13
N ALA A 185 -0.78 -17.87 19.34
CA ALA A 185 -1.03 -18.72 20.52
C ALA A 185 -0.06 -19.92 20.59
N ARG A 186 0.20 -20.54 19.45
CA ARG A 186 1.19 -21.63 19.34
C ARG A 186 2.60 -21.13 19.70
N LEU A 187 3.01 -19.98 19.21
CA LEU A 187 4.30 -19.38 19.53
C LEU A 187 4.42 -19.05 21.02
N ARG A 188 3.37 -18.50 21.67
CA ARG A 188 3.34 -18.30 23.13
C ARG A 188 3.48 -19.60 23.89
N THR A 189 2.83 -20.66 23.44
CA THR A 189 2.97 -21.99 24.03
C THR A 189 4.41 -22.50 23.97
N LEU A 190 5.12 -22.29 22.84
CA LEU A 190 6.53 -22.63 22.68
C LEU A 190 7.44 -21.79 23.57
N GLN A 191 7.08 -20.54 23.87
CA GLN A 191 7.78 -19.66 24.81
C GLN A 191 7.48 -19.99 26.29
N GLY A 192 6.52 -20.90 26.58
CA GLY A 192 6.09 -21.24 27.92
C GLY A 192 5.04 -20.30 28.50
N ASP A 193 4.58 -19.29 27.75
CA ASP A 193 3.48 -18.39 28.15
C ASP A 193 2.12 -19.05 27.88
N LEU A 194 1.79 -20.04 28.73
CA LEU A 194 0.54 -20.78 28.60
C LEU A 194 -0.69 -19.91 28.85
N ALA A 195 -0.60 -18.95 29.77
CA ALA A 195 -1.70 -18.02 30.07
C ALA A 195 -1.99 -17.11 28.88
N GLY A 196 -0.97 -16.49 28.30
CA GLY A 196 -1.13 -15.69 27.11
C GLY A 196 -1.61 -16.47 25.89
N ALA A 197 -1.22 -17.74 25.75
CA ALA A 197 -1.74 -18.61 24.70
C ALA A 197 -3.25 -18.87 24.86
N VAL A 198 -3.71 -19.10 26.10
CA VAL A 198 -5.14 -19.26 26.43
C VAL A 198 -5.93 -18.01 26.04
N GLU A 199 -5.46 -16.82 26.38
CA GLU A 199 -6.11 -15.56 26.01
C GLU A 199 -6.31 -15.41 24.49
N LEU A 200 -5.33 -15.83 23.69
CA LEU A 200 -5.43 -15.74 22.23
C LEU A 200 -6.43 -16.77 21.67
N TYR A 201 -6.47 -17.99 22.20
CA TYR A 201 -7.50 -18.96 21.81
C TYR A 201 -8.90 -18.52 22.24
N GLU A 202 -9.07 -17.89 23.40
CA GLU A 202 -10.34 -17.32 23.84
C GLU A 202 -10.82 -16.21 22.90
N ARG A 203 -9.91 -15.33 22.42
CA ARG A 203 -10.23 -14.35 21.37
C ARG A 203 -10.75 -15.01 20.09
N ILE A 204 -10.20 -16.16 19.69
CA ILE A 204 -10.70 -16.92 18.54
C ILE A 204 -12.11 -17.46 18.82
N ILE A 205 -12.32 -18.06 19.98
CA ILE A 205 -13.61 -18.62 20.40
C ILE A 205 -14.70 -17.54 20.42
N ASP A 206 -14.40 -16.35 20.93
CA ASP A 206 -15.34 -15.24 21.00
C ASP A 206 -15.75 -14.69 19.63
N ALA A 207 -14.90 -14.87 18.62
CA ALA A 207 -15.14 -14.44 17.25
C ALA A 207 -15.86 -15.49 16.38
N ILE A 208 -15.95 -16.75 16.84
CA ILE A 208 -16.59 -17.85 16.10
C ILE A 208 -18.03 -18.05 16.59
N ASP A 209 -18.95 -18.32 15.65
CA ASP A 209 -20.34 -18.66 15.97
C ASP A 209 -20.42 -19.85 16.92
N GLU A 210 -21.34 -19.81 17.90
CA GLU A 210 -21.53 -20.87 18.88
C GLU A 210 -21.85 -22.25 18.25
N ALA A 211 -22.49 -22.25 17.09
CA ALA A 211 -22.86 -23.46 16.35
C ALA A 211 -21.76 -23.95 15.41
N ALA A 212 -20.66 -23.23 15.26
CA ALA A 212 -19.61 -23.59 14.34
C ALA A 212 -18.81 -24.82 14.84
N PRO A 213 -18.60 -25.85 14.00
CA PRO A 213 -17.92 -27.09 14.41
C PRO A 213 -16.48 -26.88 14.88
N GLU A 214 -15.79 -25.90 14.31
CA GLU A 214 -14.39 -25.57 14.62
C GLU A 214 -14.21 -24.98 16.03
N ARG A 215 -15.26 -24.40 16.63
CA ARG A 215 -15.22 -23.84 17.99
C ARG A 215 -14.75 -24.86 19.03
N GLY A 216 -15.24 -26.10 18.94
CA GLY A 216 -14.85 -27.17 19.85
C GLY A 216 -13.36 -27.52 19.83
N ILE A 217 -12.69 -27.27 18.70
CA ILE A 217 -11.23 -27.50 18.59
C ILE A 217 -10.47 -26.53 19.49
N PHE A 218 -10.85 -25.24 19.44
CA PHE A 218 -10.19 -24.20 20.24
C PHE A 218 -10.53 -24.32 21.74
N GLU A 219 -11.77 -24.71 22.07
CA GLU A 219 -12.16 -24.99 23.46
C GLU A 219 -11.33 -26.16 24.05
N MET A 220 -11.06 -27.22 23.29
CA MET A 220 -10.17 -28.28 23.70
C MET A 220 -8.72 -27.77 23.90
N ARG A 221 -8.21 -26.92 23.03
CA ARG A 221 -6.87 -26.32 23.18
C ARG A 221 -6.75 -25.51 24.47
N VAL A 222 -7.76 -24.69 24.77
CA VAL A 222 -7.82 -23.93 26.03
C VAL A 222 -7.80 -24.87 27.24
N ALA A 223 -8.61 -25.92 27.24
CA ALA A 223 -8.66 -26.90 28.32
C ALA A 223 -7.31 -27.61 28.51
N GLU A 224 -6.65 -28.02 27.42
CA GLU A 224 -5.33 -28.67 27.44
C GLU A 224 -4.27 -27.73 28.04
N LEU A 225 -4.23 -26.46 27.62
CA LEU A 225 -3.25 -25.49 28.12
C LEU A 225 -3.45 -25.17 29.59
N ARG A 226 -4.71 -25.06 30.05
CA ARG A 226 -5.01 -24.84 31.48
C ARG A 226 -4.55 -26.03 32.34
N LEU A 227 -4.84 -27.27 31.90
CA LEU A 227 -4.34 -28.45 32.62
C LEU A 227 -2.81 -28.48 32.65
N LYS A 228 -2.15 -28.13 31.57
CA LYS A 228 -0.68 -28.08 31.52
C LYS A 228 -0.10 -27.01 32.46
N ALA A 229 -0.76 -25.85 32.59
CA ALA A 229 -0.36 -24.79 33.49
C ALA A 229 -0.51 -25.18 34.97
N GLU A 230 -1.47 -26.06 35.33
CA GLU A 230 -1.66 -26.57 36.70
C GLU A 230 -0.63 -27.65 37.10
N GLN A 231 0.05 -28.26 36.14
CA GLN A 231 0.99 -29.35 36.37
C GLN A 231 2.47 -28.92 36.39
N GLY A 232 2.77 -27.71 35.97
CA GLY A 232 4.12 -27.14 35.91
C GLY A 232 4.37 -26.14 37.02
#